data_8a51e7c8f49dcf83e5911c308db6f6a3
#
_entry.id   8a51e7c8f49dcf83e5911c308db6f6a3
#
_cell.length_a   1.000
_cell.length_b   1.000
_cell.length_c   1.000
_cell.angle_alpha   90.00
_cell.angle_beta   90.00
_cell.angle_gamma   90.00
#
_symmetry.space_group_name_H-M   'P 1'
#
loop_
_entity.id
_entity.type
_entity.pdbx_description
1 polymer ?
#
loop_
_entity_poly.entity_id
_entity_poly.type
_entity_poly.pdbx_seq_one_letter_code
_entity_poly.pdbx_strand_id
1 'polypeptide(L)'
;IVEINKCLLAENKINEVIKLIPSLNIINGEVIIRSSYKDEVLIIISTNDNVEISKIKDIKNLKGIILNNKTIYKDNYFIEEVNDIKYNVAYDAFFQVNRLVCAKMFKLAQDFVNEGDIVLDLYSGVGTLSLSAARKAKEVVGVEINKNAVDNANSNAKLNNLTNALFIYSDAGDIKNLDINFNKLIVDPP
;
A
#
# COMPACT_ATOMS: atom_id res chain seq x y z
N ILE A 1 1.83 7.67 28.94
CA ILE A 1 1.47 8.20 27.60
C ILE A 1 2.26 9.48 27.43
N VAL A 2 2.97 9.61 26.32
CA VAL A 2 3.70 10.83 25.95
C VAL A 2 2.83 11.61 24.95
N GLU A 3 2.56 12.88 25.25
CA GLU A 3 1.84 13.74 24.32
C GLU A 3 2.74 14.09 23.13
N ILE A 4 2.29 13.79 21.92
CA ILE A 4 3.02 14.06 20.68
C ILE A 4 2.22 15.08 19.86
N ASN A 5 2.81 16.27 19.65
CA ASN A 5 2.24 17.33 18.83
C ASN A 5 2.74 17.30 17.38
N LYS A 6 3.86 16.62 17.14
CA LYS A 6 4.48 16.51 15.82
C LYS A 6 5.42 15.30 15.75
N CYS A 7 5.35 14.56 14.65
CA CYS A 7 6.34 13.56 14.27
C CYS A 7 7.25 14.13 13.18
N LEU A 8 8.57 14.12 13.37
CA LEU A 8 9.53 14.65 12.40
C LEU A 8 9.68 13.77 11.16
N LEU A 9 9.30 12.49 11.26
CA LEU A 9 9.34 11.54 10.15
C LEU A 9 8.04 11.50 9.35
N ALA A 10 6.95 12.02 9.93
CA ALA A 10 5.65 12.03 9.26
C ALA A 10 5.49 13.25 8.36
N GLU A 11 4.75 13.09 7.30
CA GLU A 11 4.41 14.17 6.39
C GLU A 11 3.60 15.26 7.07
N ASN A 12 3.64 16.46 6.49
CA ASN A 12 2.94 17.61 7.07
C ASN A 12 1.46 17.35 7.26
N LYS A 13 0.84 16.64 6.31
CA LYS A 13 -0.59 16.32 6.36
C LYS A 13 -0.95 15.40 7.53
N ILE A 14 -0.12 14.41 7.81
CA ILE A 14 -0.26 13.55 9.00
C ILE A 14 -0.14 14.39 10.27
N ASN A 15 0.83 15.31 10.32
CA ASN A 15 1.03 16.20 11.47
C ASN A 15 -0.14 17.17 11.72
N GLU A 16 -0.85 17.60 10.66
CA GLU A 16 -2.09 18.37 10.81
C GLU A 16 -3.17 17.54 11.50
N VAL A 17 -3.31 16.28 11.10
CA VAL A 17 -4.33 15.37 11.66
C VAL A 17 -4.03 14.97 13.10
N ILE A 18 -2.74 14.70 13.43
CA ILE A 18 -2.32 14.35 14.80
C ILE A 18 -2.87 15.35 15.82
N LYS A 19 -2.85 16.65 15.51
CA LYS A 19 -3.34 17.71 16.40
C LYS A 19 -4.85 17.62 16.69
N LEU A 20 -5.62 16.95 15.85
CA LEU A 20 -7.06 16.78 15.98
C LEU A 20 -7.44 15.51 16.74
N ILE A 21 -6.51 14.54 16.87
CA ILE A 21 -6.79 13.26 17.52
C ILE A 21 -7.32 13.40 18.95
N PRO A 22 -6.77 14.31 19.81
CA PRO A 22 -7.31 14.47 21.17
C PRO A 22 -8.80 14.85 21.20
N SER A 23 -9.32 15.52 20.15
CA SER A 23 -10.72 15.90 20.06
C SER A 23 -11.68 14.73 19.77
N LEU A 24 -11.16 13.56 19.39
CA LEU A 24 -11.96 12.36 19.11
C LEU A 24 -12.47 11.65 20.37
N ASN A 25 -12.00 12.04 21.55
CA ASN A 25 -12.36 11.45 22.85
C ASN A 25 -12.06 9.95 22.97
N ILE A 26 -11.03 9.47 22.29
CA ILE A 26 -10.57 8.08 22.38
C ILE A 26 -9.66 7.95 23.60
N ILE A 27 -10.05 7.11 24.56
CA ILE A 27 -9.30 6.80 25.79
C ILE A 27 -8.50 5.52 25.58
N ASN A 28 -9.15 4.51 24.98
CA ASN A 28 -8.54 3.19 24.72
C ASN A 28 -8.74 2.83 23.26
N GLY A 29 -7.64 2.71 22.52
CA GLY A 29 -7.69 2.36 21.11
C GLY A 29 -6.46 2.73 20.35
N GLU A 30 -6.54 2.54 19.05
CA GLU A 30 -5.49 2.86 18.10
C GLU A 30 -6.04 3.77 17.01
N VAL A 31 -5.24 4.74 16.60
CA VAL A 31 -5.53 5.59 15.44
C VAL A 31 -4.34 5.53 14.49
N ILE A 32 -4.57 5.02 13.29
CA ILE A 32 -3.60 5.00 12.21
C ILE A 32 -3.98 6.09 11.22
N ILE A 33 -3.02 6.97 10.89
CA ILE A 33 -3.18 8.02 9.89
C ILE A 33 -2.26 7.69 8.72
N ARG A 34 -2.84 7.65 7.52
CA ARG A 34 -2.11 7.43 6.28
C ARG A 34 -2.33 8.60 5.34
N SER A 35 -1.30 9.02 4.62
CA SER A 35 -1.43 10.05 3.59
C SER A 35 -0.86 9.59 2.25
N SER A 36 -1.50 10.00 1.14
CA SER A 36 -1.02 9.76 -0.21
C SER A 36 -0.09 10.86 -0.70
N TYR A 37 0.55 10.67 -1.86
CA TYR A 37 1.36 11.68 -2.53
C TYR A 37 0.60 12.97 -2.90
N LYS A 38 -0.75 12.92 -2.89
CA LYS A 38 -1.64 14.07 -3.12
C LYS A 38 -2.18 14.70 -1.83
N ASP A 39 -1.56 14.40 -0.68
CA ASP A 39 -2.05 14.83 0.63
C ASP A 39 -3.49 14.34 0.94
N GLU A 40 -3.96 13.28 0.28
CA GLU A 40 -5.20 12.61 0.67
C GLU A 40 -4.96 11.85 1.98
N VAL A 41 -5.95 11.83 2.88
CA VAL A 41 -5.81 11.24 4.21
C VAL A 41 -6.83 10.12 4.41
N LEU A 42 -6.36 8.96 4.89
CA LEU A 42 -7.19 7.94 5.52
C LEU A 42 -6.94 7.95 7.04
N ILE A 43 -8.01 7.88 7.81
CA ILE A 43 -7.97 7.75 9.26
C ILE A 43 -8.62 6.43 9.62
N ILE A 44 -7.84 5.53 10.22
CA ILE A 44 -8.27 4.21 10.65
C ILE A 44 -8.30 4.20 12.18
N ILE A 45 -9.44 3.87 12.76
CA ILE A 45 -9.69 3.93 14.19
C ILE A 45 -10.15 2.55 14.65
N SER A 46 -9.50 2.05 15.68
CA SER A 46 -9.84 0.80 16.36
C SER A 46 -10.07 1.09 17.84
N THR A 47 -11.33 1.13 18.28
CA THR A 47 -11.70 1.46 19.65
C THR A 47 -13.11 0.98 19.99
N ASN A 48 -13.38 0.77 21.28
CA ASN A 48 -14.73 0.59 21.82
C ASN A 48 -15.32 1.91 22.36
N ASP A 49 -14.55 2.99 22.37
CA ASP A 49 -15.01 4.29 22.83
C ASP A 49 -15.97 4.94 21.82
N ASN A 50 -16.77 5.88 22.29
CA ASN A 50 -17.63 6.67 21.41
C ASN A 50 -16.83 7.79 20.75
N VAL A 51 -16.63 7.70 19.42
CA VAL A 51 -15.76 8.60 18.66
C VAL A 51 -16.49 9.81 18.12
N GLU A 52 -15.99 10.99 18.39
CA GLU A 52 -16.51 12.29 17.89
C GLU A 52 -16.07 12.55 16.42
N ILE A 53 -16.58 11.72 15.50
CA ILE A 53 -16.17 11.77 14.08
C ILE A 53 -16.42 13.11 13.40
N SER A 54 -17.44 13.86 13.85
CA SER A 54 -17.74 15.20 13.33
C SER A 54 -16.54 16.15 13.37
N LYS A 55 -15.64 15.98 14.35
CA LYS A 55 -14.44 16.80 14.53
C LYS A 55 -13.38 16.65 13.42
N ILE A 56 -13.43 15.56 12.66
CA ILE A 56 -12.43 15.25 11.62
C ILE A 56 -13.01 15.22 10.21
N LYS A 57 -14.32 15.32 10.03
CA LYS A 57 -14.95 15.28 8.69
C LYS A 57 -14.55 16.43 7.78
N ASP A 58 -14.19 17.58 8.36
CA ASP A 58 -13.84 18.80 7.62
C ASP A 58 -12.35 18.90 7.29
N ILE A 59 -11.57 17.85 7.59
CA ILE A 59 -10.16 17.79 7.20
C ILE A 59 -10.06 17.88 5.68
N LYS A 60 -9.31 18.86 5.20
CA LYS A 60 -9.05 19.04 3.77
C LYS A 60 -8.38 17.78 3.19
N ASN A 61 -8.89 17.31 2.06
CA ASN A 61 -8.44 16.10 1.38
C ASN A 61 -8.67 14.80 2.21
N LEU A 62 -9.62 14.81 3.15
CA LEU A 62 -10.02 13.59 3.83
C LEU A 62 -10.60 12.61 2.80
N LYS A 63 -9.92 11.50 2.58
CA LYS A 63 -10.28 10.44 1.65
C LYS A 63 -11.24 9.44 2.27
N GLY A 64 -11.04 9.13 3.56
CA GLY A 64 -11.94 8.24 4.24
C GLY A 64 -11.67 8.10 5.74
N ILE A 65 -12.68 7.56 6.43
CA ILE A 65 -12.60 7.17 7.84
C ILE A 65 -13.06 5.72 7.95
N ILE A 66 -12.25 4.90 8.56
CA ILE A 66 -12.52 3.50 8.87
C ILE A 66 -12.61 3.37 10.40
N LEU A 67 -13.69 2.82 10.90
CA LEU A 67 -13.90 2.54 12.32
C LEU A 67 -14.17 1.05 12.51
N ASN A 68 -13.33 0.37 13.31
CA ASN A 68 -13.44 -1.05 13.60
C ASN A 68 -13.64 -1.88 12.30
N ASN A 69 -12.77 -1.66 11.32
CA ASN A 69 -12.76 -2.30 10.01
C ASN A 69 -14.00 -2.00 9.12
N LYS A 70 -14.81 -1.02 9.49
CA LYS A 70 -15.94 -0.57 8.67
C LYS A 70 -15.68 0.82 8.12
N THR A 71 -15.83 1.00 6.82
CA THR A 71 -15.80 2.32 6.19
C THR A 71 -17.06 3.10 6.60
N ILE A 72 -16.86 4.20 7.33
CA ILE A 72 -17.95 5.03 7.85
C ILE A 72 -18.02 6.40 7.16
N TYR A 73 -17.03 6.74 6.35
CA TYR A 73 -16.99 7.97 5.57
C TYR A 73 -16.15 7.78 4.31
N LYS A 74 -16.69 8.15 3.14
CA LYS A 74 -16.10 8.11 1.81
C LYS A 74 -15.45 6.75 1.46
N ASP A 75 -14.16 6.77 1.10
CA ASP A 75 -13.42 5.63 0.57
C ASP A 75 -12.58 4.94 1.65
N ASN A 76 -12.15 3.71 1.36
CA ASN A 76 -11.25 2.95 2.22
C ASN A 76 -9.87 2.73 1.57
N TYR A 77 -9.53 3.52 0.57
CA TYR A 77 -8.27 3.48 -0.16
C TYR A 77 -7.87 4.87 -0.64
N PHE A 78 -6.61 5.01 -1.01
CA PHE A 78 -6.10 6.14 -1.78
C PHE A 78 -5.22 5.65 -2.94
N ILE A 79 -4.93 6.53 -3.88
CA ILE A 79 -3.96 6.24 -4.94
C ILE A 79 -2.60 6.79 -4.50
N GLU A 80 -1.60 5.92 -4.45
CA GLU A 80 -0.19 6.30 -4.32
C GLU A 80 0.46 6.27 -5.70
N GLU A 81 1.48 7.09 -5.92
CA GLU A 81 2.25 7.09 -7.17
C GLU A 81 3.74 7.10 -6.87
N VAL A 82 4.46 6.13 -7.42
CA VAL A 82 5.91 6.01 -7.28
C VAL A 82 6.50 5.66 -8.65
N ASN A 83 7.45 6.47 -9.14
CA ASN A 83 8.10 6.28 -10.44
C ASN A 83 7.08 6.12 -11.60
N ASP A 84 6.06 6.97 -11.64
CA ASP A 84 4.97 6.97 -12.64
C ASP A 84 4.13 5.66 -12.66
N ILE A 85 4.15 4.89 -11.58
CA ILE A 85 3.26 3.74 -11.37
C ILE A 85 2.28 4.10 -10.27
N LYS A 86 0.99 3.93 -10.56
CA LYS A 86 -0.11 4.19 -9.62
C LYS A 86 -0.49 2.90 -8.90
N TYR A 87 -0.66 3.01 -7.60
CA TYR A 87 -1.06 1.91 -6.73
C TYR A 87 -2.34 2.29 -6.00
N ASN A 88 -3.36 1.46 -6.13
CA ASN A 88 -4.51 1.50 -5.23
C ASN A 88 -4.07 0.86 -3.91
N VAL A 89 -4.05 1.66 -2.84
CA VAL A 89 -3.60 1.22 -1.53
C VAL A 89 -4.79 1.23 -0.58
N ALA A 90 -5.31 0.04 -0.29
CA ALA A 90 -6.39 -0.12 0.69
C ALA A 90 -5.91 0.22 2.11
N TYR A 91 -6.85 0.56 2.99
CA TYR A 91 -6.55 0.99 4.37
C TYR A 91 -5.75 -0.03 5.18
N ASP A 92 -5.94 -1.32 4.90
CA ASP A 92 -5.31 -2.48 5.55
C ASP A 92 -4.12 -3.06 4.75
N ALA A 93 -3.86 -2.55 3.54
CA ALA A 93 -2.76 -3.01 2.73
C ALA A 93 -1.43 -2.42 3.20
N PHE A 94 -0.38 -3.24 3.20
CA PHE A 94 0.97 -2.74 3.40
C PHE A 94 1.43 -1.91 2.18
N PHE A 95 2.05 -0.78 2.45
CA PHE A 95 2.77 0.01 1.47
C PHE A 95 3.93 0.73 2.14
N GLN A 96 5.07 0.85 1.46
CA GLN A 96 6.28 1.46 1.99
C GLN A 96 6.04 2.93 2.37
N VAL A 97 6.25 3.26 3.65
CA VAL A 97 5.96 4.60 4.19
C VAL A 97 6.96 5.67 3.75
N ASN A 98 8.22 5.28 3.50
CA ASN A 98 9.25 6.21 3.05
C ASN A 98 9.29 6.26 1.51
N ARG A 99 8.61 7.22 0.92
CA ARG A 99 8.48 7.37 -0.55
C ARG A 99 9.82 7.50 -1.28
N LEU A 100 10.77 8.23 -0.71
CA LEU A 100 12.08 8.44 -1.35
C LEU A 100 12.89 7.14 -1.41
N VAL A 101 12.89 6.35 -0.33
CA VAL A 101 13.52 5.03 -0.29
C VAL A 101 12.76 4.07 -1.19
N CYS A 102 11.43 4.09 -1.14
CA CYS A 102 10.55 3.29 -1.98
C CYS A 102 10.85 3.50 -3.47
N ALA A 103 10.91 4.76 -3.91
CA ALA A 103 11.21 5.09 -5.30
C ALA A 103 12.58 4.54 -5.76
N LYS A 104 13.60 4.61 -4.90
CA LYS A 104 14.91 4.04 -5.19
C LYS A 104 14.88 2.52 -5.25
N MET A 105 14.20 1.86 -4.32
CA MET A 105 14.07 0.42 -4.27
C MET A 105 13.35 -0.12 -5.52
N PHE A 106 12.25 0.52 -5.92
CA PHE A 106 11.50 0.16 -7.12
C PHE A 106 12.34 0.37 -8.40
N LYS A 107 13.13 1.46 -8.43
CA LYS A 107 14.05 1.70 -9.54
C LYS A 107 15.13 0.62 -9.64
N LEU A 108 15.69 0.17 -8.51
CA LEU A 108 16.65 -0.93 -8.49
C LEU A 108 16.03 -2.23 -9.02
N ALA A 109 14.81 -2.57 -8.63
CA ALA A 109 14.10 -3.74 -9.16
C ALA A 109 13.91 -3.64 -10.68
N GLN A 110 13.54 -2.47 -11.19
CA GLN A 110 13.42 -2.21 -12.61
C GLN A 110 14.75 -2.32 -13.34
N ASP A 111 15.85 -1.79 -12.76
CA ASP A 111 17.18 -1.81 -13.38
C ASP A 111 17.80 -3.21 -13.38
N PHE A 112 17.42 -4.06 -12.44
CA PHE A 112 17.84 -5.47 -12.39
C PHE A 112 17.28 -6.30 -13.57
N VAL A 113 16.18 -5.87 -14.17
CA VAL A 113 15.45 -6.58 -15.21
C VAL A 113 15.84 -6.07 -16.59
N ASN A 114 15.92 -6.97 -17.59
CA ASN A 114 16.15 -6.66 -19.00
C ASN A 114 14.90 -6.98 -19.84
N GLU A 115 14.86 -6.44 -21.07
CA GLU A 115 13.87 -6.84 -22.07
C GLU A 115 14.00 -8.35 -22.35
N GLY A 116 12.90 -9.07 -22.34
CA GLY A 116 12.89 -10.52 -22.53
C GLY A 116 12.99 -11.35 -21.24
N ASP A 117 13.32 -10.75 -20.09
CA ASP A 117 13.31 -11.46 -18.81
C ASP A 117 11.88 -11.86 -18.40
N ILE A 118 11.77 -13.05 -17.82
CA ILE A 118 10.59 -13.54 -17.12
C ILE A 118 10.93 -13.51 -15.62
N VAL A 119 10.21 -12.68 -14.90
CA VAL A 119 10.46 -12.40 -13.48
C VAL A 119 9.45 -13.14 -12.62
N LEU A 120 9.92 -13.82 -11.60
CA LEU A 120 9.10 -14.32 -10.51
C LEU A 120 9.31 -13.43 -9.29
N ASP A 121 8.24 -12.93 -8.70
CA ASP A 121 8.27 -12.11 -7.49
C ASP A 121 7.53 -12.83 -6.37
N LEU A 122 8.26 -13.30 -5.35
CA LEU A 122 7.70 -13.98 -4.19
C LEU A 122 7.43 -12.97 -3.07
N TYR A 123 6.30 -13.16 -2.40
CA TYR A 123 5.77 -12.21 -1.41
C TYR A 123 5.40 -10.87 -2.05
N SER A 124 4.78 -10.93 -3.22
CA SER A 124 4.58 -9.76 -4.09
C SER A 124 3.66 -8.68 -3.51
N GLY A 125 2.91 -8.97 -2.44
CA GLY A 125 1.99 -8.03 -1.82
C GLY A 125 1.00 -7.43 -2.81
N VAL A 126 0.86 -6.12 -2.83
CA VAL A 126 0.02 -5.37 -3.79
C VAL A 126 0.72 -5.12 -5.14
N GLY A 127 1.82 -5.82 -5.41
CA GLY A 127 2.54 -5.82 -6.69
C GLY A 127 3.56 -4.69 -6.86
N THR A 128 4.11 -4.13 -5.78
CA THR A 128 4.97 -2.95 -5.85
C THR A 128 6.25 -3.18 -6.67
N LEU A 129 7.02 -4.21 -6.35
CA LEU A 129 8.24 -4.58 -7.08
C LEU A 129 7.92 -5.23 -8.43
N SER A 130 6.90 -6.10 -8.45
CA SER A 130 6.42 -6.75 -9.67
C SER A 130 6.07 -5.74 -10.76
N LEU A 131 5.25 -4.72 -10.46
CA LEU A 131 4.82 -3.73 -11.45
C LEU A 131 5.97 -2.82 -11.89
N SER A 132 6.91 -2.53 -10.99
CA SER A 132 8.13 -1.81 -11.37
C SER A 132 8.98 -2.63 -12.35
N ALA A 133 9.14 -3.93 -12.11
CA ALA A 133 9.83 -4.86 -13.01
C ALA A 133 9.10 -5.01 -14.36
N ALA A 134 7.76 -5.07 -14.33
CA ALA A 134 6.91 -5.26 -15.51
C ALA A 134 7.03 -4.14 -16.56
N ARG A 135 7.50 -2.95 -16.16
CA ARG A 135 7.77 -1.87 -17.12
C ARG A 135 8.87 -2.22 -18.15
N LYS A 136 9.66 -3.24 -17.86
CA LYS A 136 10.82 -3.62 -18.68
C LYS A 136 10.84 -5.11 -19.02
N ALA A 137 10.35 -5.95 -18.11
CA ALA A 137 10.28 -7.40 -18.30
C ALA A 137 9.38 -7.79 -19.48
N LYS A 138 9.66 -8.95 -20.06
CA LYS A 138 8.72 -9.63 -20.96
C LYS A 138 7.46 -10.06 -20.21
N GLU A 139 7.65 -10.62 -19.01
CA GLU A 139 6.57 -11.14 -18.18
C GLU A 139 6.97 -11.08 -16.70
N VAL A 140 6.01 -10.84 -15.83
CA VAL A 140 6.19 -10.90 -14.38
C VAL A 140 5.06 -11.72 -13.77
N VAL A 141 5.44 -12.68 -12.93
CA VAL A 141 4.51 -13.47 -12.12
C VAL A 141 4.76 -13.16 -10.65
N GLY A 142 3.80 -12.54 -9.99
CA GLY A 142 3.79 -12.30 -8.55
C GLY A 142 3.07 -13.41 -7.81
N VAL A 143 3.66 -13.92 -6.73
CA VAL A 143 3.07 -14.94 -5.86
C VAL A 143 2.87 -14.34 -4.46
N GLU A 144 1.63 -14.43 -3.97
CA GLU A 144 1.23 -13.84 -2.69
C GLU A 144 0.19 -14.73 -1.99
N ILE A 145 0.36 -14.91 -0.68
CA ILE A 145 -0.53 -15.75 0.15
C ILE A 145 -1.80 -15.02 0.62
N ASN A 146 -1.83 -13.70 0.51
CA ASN A 146 -3.01 -12.91 0.87
C ASN A 146 -3.87 -12.65 -0.38
N LYS A 147 -5.03 -13.25 -0.43
CA LYS A 147 -5.95 -13.11 -1.57
C LYS A 147 -6.33 -11.65 -1.87
N ASN A 148 -6.57 -10.83 -0.84
CA ASN A 148 -6.92 -9.41 -1.03
C ASN A 148 -5.76 -8.63 -1.65
N ALA A 149 -4.51 -8.95 -1.27
CA ALA A 149 -3.33 -8.34 -1.87
C ALA A 149 -3.17 -8.74 -3.34
N VAL A 150 -3.43 -10.01 -3.69
CA VAL A 150 -3.45 -10.48 -5.10
C VAL A 150 -4.50 -9.74 -5.93
N ASP A 151 -5.72 -9.60 -5.41
CA ASP A 151 -6.80 -8.89 -6.10
C ASP A 151 -6.43 -7.40 -6.30
N ASN A 152 -5.79 -6.78 -5.30
CA ASN A 152 -5.24 -5.43 -5.39
C ASN A 152 -4.12 -5.33 -6.43
N ALA A 153 -3.17 -6.27 -6.44
CA ALA A 153 -2.06 -6.29 -7.38
C ALA A 153 -2.55 -6.40 -8.84
N ASN A 154 -3.53 -7.28 -9.10
CA ASN A 154 -4.17 -7.39 -10.42
C ASN A 154 -4.91 -6.10 -10.82
N SER A 155 -5.55 -5.42 -9.85
CA SER A 155 -6.19 -4.12 -10.09
C SER A 155 -5.14 -3.03 -10.38
N ASN A 156 -4.01 -3.05 -9.70
CA ASN A 156 -2.89 -2.13 -9.92
C ASN A 156 -2.23 -2.36 -11.29
N ALA A 157 -2.07 -3.61 -11.73
CA ALA A 157 -1.61 -3.91 -13.09
C ALA A 157 -2.52 -3.29 -14.15
N LYS A 158 -3.83 -3.47 -14.02
CA LYS A 158 -4.83 -2.87 -14.92
C LYS A 158 -4.80 -1.34 -14.89
N LEU A 159 -4.69 -0.74 -13.68
CA LEU A 159 -4.63 0.72 -13.51
C LEU A 159 -3.47 1.36 -14.28
N ASN A 160 -2.37 0.61 -14.45
CA ASN A 160 -1.15 1.05 -15.14
C ASN A 160 -1.02 0.50 -16.57
N ASN A 161 -2.03 -0.21 -17.10
CA ASN A 161 -2.00 -0.87 -18.41
C ASN A 161 -0.83 -1.87 -18.57
N LEU A 162 -0.39 -2.49 -17.47
CA LEU A 162 0.67 -3.51 -17.46
C LEU A 162 0.04 -4.90 -17.67
N THR A 163 -0.12 -5.30 -18.92
CA THR A 163 -0.75 -6.58 -19.30
C THR A 163 0.18 -7.78 -19.18
N ASN A 164 1.47 -7.55 -18.94
CA ASN A 164 2.52 -8.54 -18.77
C ASN A 164 2.80 -8.88 -17.29
N ALA A 165 1.98 -8.42 -16.35
CA ALA A 165 2.06 -8.76 -14.95
C ALA A 165 0.83 -9.58 -14.53
N LEU A 166 1.07 -10.76 -13.97
CA LEU A 166 0.06 -11.68 -13.45
C LEU A 166 0.33 -11.96 -11.97
N PHE A 167 -0.72 -11.98 -11.15
CA PHE A 167 -0.59 -12.28 -9.73
C PHE A 167 -1.38 -13.52 -9.35
N ILE A 168 -0.73 -14.43 -8.61
CA ILE A 168 -1.25 -15.75 -8.24
C ILE A 168 -1.39 -15.83 -6.72
N TYR A 169 -2.56 -16.28 -6.27
CA TYR A 169 -2.80 -16.60 -4.87
C TYR A 169 -2.21 -17.99 -4.57
N SER A 170 -1.06 -18.02 -3.91
CA SER A 170 -0.36 -19.25 -3.51
C SER A 170 0.64 -18.97 -2.39
N ASP A 171 1.01 -20.03 -1.66
CA ASP A 171 2.16 -19.97 -0.76
C ASP A 171 3.46 -19.96 -1.59
N ALA A 172 4.43 -19.12 -1.19
CA ALA A 172 5.74 -19.09 -1.82
C ALA A 172 6.51 -20.42 -1.71
N GLY A 173 6.19 -21.24 -0.71
CA GLY A 173 6.75 -22.60 -0.55
C GLY A 173 6.24 -23.59 -1.61
N ASP A 174 5.10 -23.32 -2.21
CA ASP A 174 4.46 -24.19 -3.21
C ASP A 174 4.93 -23.91 -4.65
N ILE A 175 5.92 -23.06 -4.83
CA ILE A 175 6.43 -22.61 -6.12
C ILE A 175 6.80 -23.79 -7.06
N LYS A 176 7.23 -24.91 -6.51
CA LYS A 176 7.58 -26.12 -7.30
C LYS A 176 6.38 -26.73 -8.03
N ASN A 177 5.18 -26.43 -7.56
CA ASN A 177 3.91 -26.86 -8.13
C ASN A 177 3.37 -25.90 -9.18
N LEU A 178 3.96 -24.69 -9.25
CA LEU A 178 3.64 -23.68 -10.24
C LEU A 178 4.60 -23.89 -11.42
N ASP A 179 4.12 -24.36 -12.55
CA ASP A 179 4.93 -24.56 -13.76
C ASP A 179 5.31 -23.19 -14.39
N ILE A 180 6.11 -22.42 -13.63
CA ILE A 180 6.59 -21.09 -14.02
C ILE A 180 8.05 -21.17 -14.43
N ASN A 181 8.31 -20.91 -15.70
CA ASN A 181 9.68 -20.82 -16.22
C ASN A 181 10.17 -19.36 -16.12
N PHE A 182 11.09 -19.07 -15.22
CA PHE A 182 11.63 -17.74 -14.98
C PHE A 182 13.17 -17.72 -15.01
N ASN A 183 13.74 -16.55 -15.30
CA ASN A 183 15.19 -16.34 -15.28
C ASN A 183 15.61 -15.21 -14.31
N LYS A 184 14.66 -14.54 -13.68
CA LYS A 184 14.89 -13.55 -12.62
C LYS A 184 13.96 -13.83 -11.43
N LEU A 185 14.50 -13.65 -10.24
CA LEU A 185 13.76 -13.82 -8.99
C LEU A 185 13.88 -12.57 -8.12
N ILE A 186 12.74 -12.08 -7.64
CA ILE A 186 12.63 -11.05 -6.61
C ILE A 186 12.06 -11.74 -5.37
N VAL A 187 12.65 -11.46 -4.21
CA VAL A 187 12.21 -12.03 -2.93
C VAL A 187 12.31 -10.96 -1.85
N ASP A 188 11.18 -10.55 -1.32
CA ASP A 188 11.08 -9.54 -0.23
C ASP A 188 10.16 -10.10 0.87
N PRO A 189 10.63 -11.07 1.68
CA PRO A 189 9.82 -11.74 2.70
C PRO A 189 9.56 -10.80 3.89
N PRO A 190 8.46 -11.02 4.65
CA PRO A 190 8.12 -10.27 5.86
C PRO A 190 9.12 -10.47 7.00
#